data_7107fd5762d5f35a58b5b53a74eaa897
#
_entry.id   7107fd5762d5f35a58b5b53a74eaa897
#
_cell.length_a   1.000
_cell.length_b   1.000
_cell.length_c   1.000
_cell.angle_alpha   90.00
_cell.angle_beta   90.00
_cell.angle_gamma   90.00
#
_symmetry.space_group_name_H-M   'P 1'
#
loop_
_entity.id
_entity.type
_entity.pdbx_description
1 polymer ?
#
loop_
_entity_poly.entity_id
_entity_poly.type
_entity_poly.pdbx_seq_one_letter_code
_entity_poly.pdbx_strand_id
1 'polypeptide(L)'
;MLEPYSVDHDRIKELWCKWRDTETVIRELGGSYEARNAYERFLLAKANGEISAKETLLQELRHKNISFDSDFIEELDSNISVFPYYHEEVPIIIKTVKNALVLSWGRRHDRLPITEQIRMLLTLADPVAIFCCSLRYRSLTMGSQHWGLPLKYFQNLAIRNEGFASPFNARVLHLQPPGVFCSLCPEVDAIFGSVGNFFTTTLQDYPGIWMVNPPFIETIMTKAIQHTLASGVEAYSLLPAWDDAEAIQLCKAHGEIHEYLAAGEYKLVNANSESF
;
A
#
# COMPACT_ATOMS: atom_id res chain seq x y z
N MET A 1 8.18 -1.53 34.19
CA MET A 1 7.04 -2.32 33.70
C MET A 1 6.30 -1.39 32.74
N LEU A 2 6.32 -1.68 31.43
CA LEU A 2 5.50 -0.98 30.47
C LEU A 2 4.06 -1.40 30.74
N GLU A 3 3.17 -0.42 30.92
CA GLU A 3 1.73 -0.71 31.06
C GLU A 3 1.26 -1.51 29.85
N PRO A 4 0.35 -2.50 30.05
CA PRO A 4 -0.19 -3.24 28.94
C PRO A 4 -0.97 -2.26 28.06
N TYR A 5 -0.54 -2.09 26.81
CA TYR A 5 -1.22 -1.27 25.82
C TYR A 5 -2.69 -1.70 25.73
N SER A 6 -3.60 -0.73 25.81
CA SER A 6 -5.01 -1.01 25.58
C SER A 6 -5.18 -1.43 24.14
N VAL A 7 -5.44 -2.71 23.92
CA VAL A 7 -5.77 -3.22 22.58
C VAL A 7 -7.13 -2.66 22.21
N ASP A 8 -7.19 -1.88 21.16
CA ASP A 8 -8.46 -1.49 20.56
C ASP A 8 -9.06 -2.72 19.83
N HIS A 9 -9.78 -3.54 20.63
CA HIS A 9 -10.36 -4.78 20.16
C HIS A 9 -11.36 -4.56 19.02
N ASP A 10 -12.14 -3.49 19.09
CA ASP A 10 -13.16 -3.22 18.07
C ASP A 10 -12.53 -2.81 16.76
N ARG A 11 -11.46 -2.03 16.82
CA ARG A 11 -10.70 -1.65 15.61
C ARG A 11 -10.06 -2.85 14.93
N ILE A 12 -9.47 -3.76 15.69
CA ILE A 12 -8.88 -4.99 15.13
C ILE A 12 -9.96 -5.87 14.51
N LYS A 13 -11.12 -6.01 15.16
CA LYS A 13 -12.24 -6.78 14.62
C LYS A 13 -12.75 -6.19 13.31
N GLU A 14 -12.94 -4.88 13.26
CA GLU A 14 -13.34 -4.17 12.04
C GLU A 14 -12.38 -4.40 10.89
N LEU A 15 -11.10 -4.18 11.12
CA LEU A 15 -10.05 -4.36 10.10
C LEU A 15 -9.93 -5.82 9.65
N TRP A 16 -10.08 -6.78 10.58
CA TRP A 16 -10.13 -8.20 10.25
C TRP A 16 -11.30 -8.53 9.32
N CYS A 17 -12.49 -8.03 9.61
CA CYS A 17 -13.66 -8.23 8.76
C CYS A 17 -13.44 -7.64 7.36
N LYS A 18 -12.96 -6.41 7.26
CA LYS A 18 -12.63 -5.77 5.98
C LYS A 18 -11.63 -6.59 5.15
N TRP A 19 -10.58 -7.08 5.77
CA TRP A 19 -9.64 -7.96 5.09
C TRP A 19 -10.30 -9.25 4.59
N ARG A 20 -11.15 -9.88 5.40
CA ARG A 20 -11.87 -11.11 5.00
C ARG A 20 -12.88 -10.84 3.89
N ASP A 21 -13.54 -9.69 3.90
CA ASP A 21 -14.43 -9.26 2.80
C ASP A 21 -13.63 -9.14 1.48
N THR A 22 -12.49 -8.48 1.50
CA THR A 22 -11.57 -8.37 0.34
C THR A 22 -11.17 -9.75 -0.19
N GLU A 23 -10.76 -10.68 0.66
CA GLU A 23 -10.39 -12.05 0.26
C GLU A 23 -11.59 -12.82 -0.31
N THR A 24 -12.79 -12.53 0.16
CA THR A 24 -14.02 -13.12 -0.38
C THR A 24 -14.32 -12.60 -1.78
N VAL A 25 -14.26 -11.29 -1.99
CA VAL A 25 -14.45 -10.69 -3.32
C VAL A 25 -13.45 -11.27 -4.32
N ILE A 26 -12.17 -11.36 -3.96
CA ILE A 26 -11.14 -11.92 -4.85
C ILE A 26 -11.49 -13.38 -5.22
N ARG A 27 -11.99 -14.17 -4.29
CA ARG A 27 -12.39 -15.57 -4.54
C ARG A 27 -13.59 -15.65 -5.46
N GLU A 28 -14.60 -14.79 -5.30
CA GLU A 28 -15.75 -14.70 -6.19
C GLU A 28 -15.34 -14.29 -7.62
N LEU A 29 -14.28 -13.49 -7.75
CA LEU A 29 -13.66 -13.15 -9.03
C LEU A 29 -12.72 -14.25 -9.56
N GLY A 30 -12.77 -15.45 -9.01
CA GLY A 30 -12.01 -16.63 -9.48
C GLY A 30 -10.62 -16.81 -8.84
N GLY A 31 -10.22 -15.94 -7.91
CA GLY A 31 -9.00 -16.09 -7.08
C GLY A 31 -7.67 -15.98 -7.82
N SER A 32 -7.66 -15.61 -9.11
CA SER A 32 -6.44 -15.50 -9.89
C SER A 32 -5.59 -14.28 -9.47
N TYR A 33 -4.33 -14.27 -9.89
CA TYR A 33 -3.45 -13.10 -9.70
C TYR A 33 -4.01 -11.87 -10.41
N GLU A 34 -4.54 -12.05 -11.62
CA GLU A 34 -5.14 -10.99 -12.42
C GLU A 34 -6.39 -10.41 -11.75
N ALA A 35 -7.24 -11.26 -11.17
CA ALA A 35 -8.42 -10.82 -10.42
C ALA A 35 -8.03 -10.01 -9.19
N ARG A 36 -7.03 -10.49 -8.43
CA ARG A 36 -6.48 -9.78 -7.27
C ARG A 36 -5.93 -8.41 -7.67
N ASN A 37 -5.16 -8.34 -8.75
CA ASN A 37 -4.56 -7.12 -9.25
C ASN A 37 -5.62 -6.10 -9.72
N ALA A 38 -6.62 -6.56 -10.47
CA ALA A 38 -7.73 -5.71 -10.90
C ALA A 38 -8.50 -5.13 -9.71
N TYR A 39 -8.80 -5.96 -8.72
CA TYR A 39 -9.52 -5.53 -7.52
C TYR A 39 -8.68 -4.59 -6.65
N GLU A 40 -7.37 -4.82 -6.52
CA GLU A 40 -6.45 -3.92 -5.82
C GLU A 40 -6.45 -2.52 -6.45
N ARG A 41 -6.36 -2.43 -7.77
CA ARG A 41 -6.43 -1.16 -8.50
C ARG A 41 -7.75 -0.44 -8.25
N PHE A 42 -8.86 -1.17 -8.27
CA PHE A 42 -10.17 -0.63 -7.93
C PHE A 42 -10.19 -0.02 -6.52
N LEU A 43 -9.71 -0.76 -5.52
CA LEU A 43 -9.67 -0.28 -4.13
C LEU A 43 -8.79 0.96 -3.97
N LEU A 44 -7.64 0.98 -4.63
CA LEU A 44 -6.72 2.12 -4.61
C LEU A 44 -7.31 3.34 -5.34
N ALA A 45 -7.95 3.15 -6.49
CA ALA A 45 -8.63 4.20 -7.22
C ALA A 45 -9.78 4.80 -6.36
N LYS A 46 -10.61 3.95 -5.76
CA LYS A 46 -11.69 4.36 -4.84
C LYS A 46 -11.14 5.13 -3.63
N ALA A 47 -10.07 4.66 -3.02
CA ALA A 47 -9.44 5.31 -1.88
C ALA A 47 -8.83 6.68 -2.23
N ASN A 48 -8.46 6.90 -3.49
CA ASN A 48 -7.98 8.18 -4.01
C ASN A 48 -9.11 9.06 -4.59
N GLY A 49 -10.37 8.65 -4.45
CA GLY A 49 -11.54 9.43 -4.87
C GLY A 49 -11.81 9.43 -6.38
N GLU A 50 -11.33 8.41 -7.11
CA GLU A 50 -11.59 8.27 -8.55
C GLU A 50 -13.04 7.86 -8.80
N ILE A 51 -13.82 8.70 -9.49
CA ILE A 51 -15.25 8.48 -9.76
C ILE A 51 -15.46 7.27 -10.68
N SER A 52 -14.54 7.02 -11.61
CA SER A 52 -14.61 5.94 -12.60
C SER A 52 -13.99 4.61 -12.15
N ALA A 53 -13.69 4.46 -10.84
CA ALA A 53 -13.00 3.28 -10.34
C ALA A 53 -13.72 1.96 -10.70
N LYS A 54 -15.05 1.95 -10.64
CA LYS A 54 -15.88 0.78 -10.97
C LYS A 54 -15.83 0.43 -12.45
N GLU A 55 -15.98 1.43 -13.31
CA GLU A 55 -15.88 1.24 -14.77
C GLU A 55 -14.49 0.71 -15.14
N THR A 56 -13.45 1.21 -14.50
CA THR A 56 -12.08 0.71 -14.69
C THR A 56 -11.97 -0.76 -14.29
N LEU A 57 -12.54 -1.17 -13.13
CA LEU A 57 -12.58 -2.56 -12.72
C LEU A 57 -13.28 -3.43 -13.77
N LEU A 58 -14.47 -3.02 -14.23
CA LEU A 58 -15.23 -3.76 -15.23
C LEU A 58 -14.48 -3.93 -16.56
N GLN A 59 -13.78 -2.88 -17.00
CA GLN A 59 -12.95 -2.94 -18.20
C GLN A 59 -11.77 -3.89 -18.03
N GLU A 60 -11.07 -3.84 -16.90
CA GLU A 60 -9.94 -4.74 -16.62
C GLU A 60 -10.38 -6.21 -16.54
N LEU A 61 -11.49 -6.51 -15.84
CA LEU A 61 -12.02 -7.86 -15.75
C LEU A 61 -12.36 -8.43 -17.13
N ARG A 62 -13.01 -7.63 -17.98
CA ARG A 62 -13.33 -8.02 -19.38
C ARG A 62 -12.07 -8.22 -20.21
N HIS A 63 -11.12 -7.31 -20.14
CA HIS A 63 -9.85 -7.40 -20.87
C HIS A 63 -9.04 -8.64 -20.49
N LYS A 64 -9.09 -9.04 -19.23
CA LYS A 64 -8.42 -10.26 -18.73
C LYS A 64 -9.25 -11.52 -18.87
N ASN A 65 -10.45 -11.46 -19.50
CA ASN A 65 -11.40 -12.56 -19.64
C ASN A 65 -11.75 -13.22 -18.28
N ILE A 66 -11.84 -12.42 -17.23
CA ILE A 66 -12.27 -12.88 -15.91
C ILE A 66 -13.79 -12.88 -15.91
N SER A 67 -14.39 -14.05 -15.62
CA SER A 67 -15.84 -14.19 -15.46
C SER A 67 -16.28 -13.53 -14.15
N PHE A 68 -17.36 -12.75 -14.21
CA PHE A 68 -17.92 -12.09 -13.03
C PHE A 68 -19.44 -11.97 -13.18
N ASP A 69 -20.12 -11.94 -12.03
CA ASP A 69 -21.54 -11.61 -11.95
C ASP A 69 -21.69 -10.07 -11.91
N SER A 70 -22.49 -9.52 -12.82
CA SER A 70 -22.74 -8.07 -12.87
C SER A 70 -23.45 -7.56 -11.63
N ASP A 71 -24.40 -8.32 -11.08
CA ASP A 71 -25.13 -7.94 -9.87
C ASP A 71 -24.18 -7.90 -8.67
N PHE A 72 -23.24 -8.86 -8.59
CA PHE A 72 -22.18 -8.84 -7.58
C PHE A 72 -21.29 -7.60 -7.68
N ILE A 73 -20.92 -7.16 -8.88
CA ILE A 73 -20.13 -5.94 -9.07
C ILE A 73 -20.91 -4.68 -8.66
N GLU A 74 -22.24 -4.66 -8.91
CA GLU A 74 -23.10 -3.56 -8.44
C GLU A 74 -23.13 -3.45 -6.91
N GLU A 75 -23.10 -4.58 -6.21
CA GLU A 75 -23.09 -4.64 -4.75
C GLU A 75 -21.77 -4.19 -4.12
N LEU A 76 -20.64 -4.24 -4.86
CA LEU A 76 -19.33 -3.82 -4.33
C LEU A 76 -19.27 -2.35 -3.89
N ASP A 77 -20.17 -1.51 -4.39
CA ASP A 77 -20.28 -0.11 -3.97
C ASP A 77 -21.11 0.08 -2.70
N SER A 78 -21.99 -0.87 -2.39
CA SER A 78 -22.66 -0.88 -1.10
C SER A 78 -21.64 -1.33 -0.04
N ASN A 79 -21.33 -0.48 0.94
CA ASN A 79 -20.42 -0.79 2.06
C ASN A 79 -20.99 -1.88 3.01
N ILE A 80 -21.67 -2.88 2.48
CA ILE A 80 -22.25 -3.98 3.26
C ILE A 80 -21.14 -5.00 3.48
N SER A 81 -20.63 -5.07 4.70
CA SER A 81 -19.75 -6.17 5.11
C SER A 81 -20.52 -7.49 4.99
N VAL A 82 -19.98 -8.42 4.18
CA VAL A 82 -20.56 -9.75 4.00
C VAL A 82 -20.41 -10.60 5.25
N PHE A 83 -19.49 -10.23 6.15
CA PHE A 83 -19.30 -10.93 7.41
C PHE A 83 -20.09 -10.27 8.54
N PRO A 84 -21.01 -10.99 9.19
CA PRO A 84 -21.65 -10.48 10.39
C PRO A 84 -20.58 -10.17 11.44
N TYR A 85 -20.65 -8.98 12.03
CA TYR A 85 -19.82 -8.62 13.18
C TYR A 85 -19.99 -9.69 14.26
N TYR A 86 -18.93 -10.43 14.51
CA TYR A 86 -18.94 -11.42 15.56
C TYR A 86 -18.86 -10.71 16.90
N HIS A 87 -19.96 -10.71 17.66
CA HIS A 87 -20.04 -10.24 19.05
C HIS A 87 -19.42 -11.25 20.03
N GLU A 88 -18.35 -11.94 19.66
CA GLU A 88 -17.67 -12.77 20.63
C GLU A 88 -16.83 -11.87 21.54
N GLU A 89 -17.14 -11.88 22.84
CA GLU A 89 -16.36 -11.23 23.92
C GLU A 89 -15.03 -11.94 24.21
N VAL A 90 -14.46 -12.58 23.19
CA VAL A 90 -13.17 -13.28 23.33
C VAL A 90 -12.06 -12.25 23.19
N PRO A 91 -11.12 -12.21 24.14
CA PRO A 91 -10.02 -11.25 24.08
C PRO A 91 -9.12 -11.53 22.88
N ILE A 92 -8.67 -10.46 22.24
CA ILE A 92 -7.61 -10.52 21.23
C ILE A 92 -6.27 -10.51 21.97
N ILE A 93 -5.41 -11.46 21.59
CA ILE A 93 -4.08 -11.59 22.17
C ILE A 93 -3.06 -11.44 21.04
N ILE A 94 -2.12 -10.51 21.21
CA ILE A 94 -0.97 -10.36 20.31
C ILE A 94 0.29 -10.67 21.09
N LYS A 95 1.13 -11.55 20.57
CA LYS A 95 2.41 -11.93 21.19
C LYS A 95 3.47 -12.22 20.15
N THR A 96 4.71 -12.04 20.55
CA THR A 96 5.85 -12.50 19.76
C THR A 96 6.09 -13.99 20.03
N VAL A 97 6.05 -14.79 18.98
CA VAL A 97 6.32 -16.24 19.05
C VAL A 97 7.40 -16.58 18.03
N LYS A 98 8.58 -16.99 18.52
CA LYS A 98 9.76 -17.19 17.65
C LYS A 98 10.06 -15.93 16.83
N ASN A 99 10.02 -16.05 15.51
CA ASN A 99 10.28 -14.93 14.58
C ASN A 99 8.98 -14.42 13.93
N ALA A 100 7.90 -14.29 14.69
CA ALA A 100 6.63 -13.76 14.19
C ALA A 100 5.86 -13.06 15.31
N LEU A 101 5.09 -12.04 14.91
CA LEU A 101 3.96 -11.55 15.70
C LEU A 101 2.78 -12.46 15.43
N VAL A 102 2.09 -12.90 16.47
CA VAL A 102 0.93 -13.79 16.37
C VAL A 102 -0.25 -13.11 17.03
N LEU A 103 -1.31 -12.92 16.26
CA LEU A 103 -2.61 -12.51 16.72
C LEU A 103 -3.47 -13.76 16.93
N SER A 104 -4.15 -13.84 18.07
CA SER A 104 -5.11 -14.89 18.40
C SER A 104 -6.42 -14.25 18.84
N TRP A 105 -7.55 -14.68 18.25
CA TRP A 105 -8.89 -14.23 18.57
C TRP A 105 -9.86 -15.42 18.51
N GLY A 106 -10.13 -16.01 19.63
CA GLY A 106 -10.85 -17.29 19.71
C GLY A 106 -10.11 -18.39 18.93
N ARG A 107 -10.78 -18.98 17.94
CA ARG A 107 -10.18 -19.98 17.03
C ARG A 107 -9.45 -19.37 15.85
N ARG A 108 -9.48 -18.04 15.72
CA ARG A 108 -8.82 -17.33 14.61
C ARG A 108 -7.40 -17.01 15.00
N HIS A 109 -6.50 -17.23 14.06
CA HIS A 109 -5.09 -16.91 14.21
C HIS A 109 -4.58 -16.23 12.97
N ASP A 110 -3.73 -15.25 13.17
CA ASP A 110 -2.94 -14.65 12.09
C ASP A 110 -1.49 -14.54 12.53
N ARG A 111 -0.60 -14.55 11.54
CA ARG A 111 0.83 -14.58 11.78
C ARG A 111 1.52 -13.60 10.82
N LEU A 112 2.24 -12.64 11.39
CA LEU A 112 3.05 -11.69 10.68
C LEU A 112 4.54 -12.01 10.93
N PRO A 113 5.27 -12.52 9.92
CA PRO A 113 6.70 -12.80 10.07
C PRO A 113 7.47 -11.52 10.41
N ILE A 114 8.43 -11.61 11.35
CA ILE A 114 9.28 -10.49 11.72
C ILE A 114 10.41 -10.37 10.70
N THR A 115 10.11 -9.68 9.60
CA THR A 115 11.07 -9.25 8.58
C THR A 115 11.94 -8.11 9.11
N GLU A 116 12.93 -7.67 8.33
CA GLU A 116 13.74 -6.49 8.65
C GLU A 116 12.87 -5.24 8.79
N GLN A 117 11.89 -5.07 7.89
CA GLN A 117 10.92 -3.98 7.96
C GLN A 117 10.10 -4.02 9.25
N ILE A 118 9.58 -5.19 9.64
CA ILE A 118 8.82 -5.34 10.88
C ILE A 118 9.69 -5.05 12.11
N ARG A 119 10.98 -5.43 12.10
CA ARG A 119 11.90 -5.06 13.18
C ARG A 119 12.07 -3.53 13.28
N MET A 120 12.19 -2.86 12.14
CA MET A 120 12.23 -1.41 12.11
C MET A 120 10.94 -0.82 12.70
N LEU A 121 9.77 -1.27 12.27
CA LEU A 121 8.50 -0.78 12.79
C LEU A 121 8.33 -1.03 14.30
N LEU A 122 8.86 -2.13 14.83
CA LEU A 122 8.86 -2.42 16.27
C LEU A 122 9.72 -1.45 17.10
N THR A 123 10.60 -0.68 16.47
CA THR A 123 11.29 0.43 17.15
C THR A 123 10.46 1.71 17.23
N LEU A 124 9.42 1.83 16.41
CA LEU A 124 8.57 3.00 16.29
C LEU A 124 7.22 2.84 16.99
N ALA A 125 6.68 1.63 17.00
CA ALA A 125 5.35 1.35 17.49
C ALA A 125 5.22 -0.04 18.12
N ASP A 126 4.15 -0.24 18.87
CA ASP A 126 3.85 -1.53 19.50
C ASP A 126 3.31 -2.57 18.49
N PRO A 127 3.31 -3.87 18.85
CA PRO A 127 2.79 -4.93 18.00
C PRO A 127 1.32 -4.77 17.60
N VAL A 128 0.49 -4.09 18.41
CA VAL A 128 -0.94 -3.88 18.11
C VAL A 128 -1.08 -2.92 16.96
N ALA A 129 -0.38 -1.77 17.01
CA ALA A 129 -0.37 -0.79 15.93
C ALA A 129 0.14 -1.40 14.62
N ILE A 130 1.16 -2.27 14.67
CA ILE A 130 1.69 -2.96 13.50
C ILE A 130 0.66 -3.94 12.94
N PHE A 131 -0.08 -4.69 13.78
CA PHE A 131 -1.16 -5.56 13.30
C PHE A 131 -2.32 -4.77 12.70
N CYS A 132 -2.76 -3.69 13.33
CA CYS A 132 -3.78 -2.80 12.76
C CYS A 132 -3.36 -2.28 11.40
N CYS A 133 -2.10 -1.82 11.27
CA CYS A 133 -1.53 -1.41 10.00
C CYS A 133 -1.55 -2.55 8.98
N SER A 134 -1.10 -3.76 9.36
CA SER A 134 -1.10 -4.93 8.48
C SER A 134 -2.51 -5.27 7.97
N LEU A 135 -3.49 -5.35 8.85
CA LEU A 135 -4.88 -5.67 8.47
C LEU A 135 -5.48 -4.59 7.55
N ARG A 136 -5.19 -3.32 7.82
CA ARG A 136 -5.62 -2.19 6.98
C ARG A 136 -5.10 -2.30 5.55
N TYR A 137 -3.79 -2.52 5.38
CA TYR A 137 -3.19 -2.65 4.06
C TYR A 137 -3.58 -3.96 3.36
N ARG A 138 -3.76 -5.05 4.10
CA ARG A 138 -4.30 -6.30 3.54
C ARG A 138 -5.73 -6.16 3.06
N SER A 139 -6.55 -5.31 3.68
CA SER A 139 -7.88 -4.98 3.16
C SER A 139 -7.84 -4.25 1.82
N LEU A 140 -6.67 -3.72 1.44
CA LEU A 140 -6.37 -3.16 0.12
C LEU A 140 -5.55 -4.13 -0.76
N THR A 141 -5.53 -5.40 -0.41
CA THR A 141 -4.87 -6.55 -1.02
C THR A 141 -3.35 -6.65 -0.88
N MET A 142 -2.61 -5.58 -0.61
CA MET A 142 -1.12 -5.57 -0.46
C MET A 142 -0.35 -6.44 -1.49
N GLY A 143 -0.90 -6.56 -2.69
CA GLY A 143 -0.39 -7.52 -3.67
C GLY A 143 0.59 -6.88 -4.64
N SER A 144 0.07 -6.43 -5.78
CA SER A 144 0.86 -6.06 -6.95
C SER A 144 1.27 -4.59 -6.99
N GLN A 145 0.64 -3.69 -6.22
CA GLN A 145 0.90 -2.26 -6.27
C GLN A 145 1.83 -1.76 -5.15
N HIS A 146 2.36 -2.67 -4.32
CA HIS A 146 3.26 -2.33 -3.20
C HIS A 146 4.74 -2.65 -3.50
N TRP A 147 5.10 -2.73 -4.77
CA TRP A 147 6.48 -2.92 -5.21
C TRP A 147 7.24 -1.60 -5.19
N GLY A 148 8.48 -1.64 -4.75
CA GLY A 148 9.37 -0.48 -4.70
C GLY A 148 10.80 -0.84 -5.04
N LEU A 149 11.62 0.17 -5.25
CA LEU A 149 13.04 -0.01 -5.50
C LEU A 149 13.75 -0.54 -4.23
N PRO A 150 14.78 -1.39 -4.39
CA PRO A 150 15.64 -1.78 -3.30
C PRO A 150 16.35 -0.59 -2.64
N LEU A 151 16.66 -0.70 -1.35
CA LEU A 151 17.32 0.36 -0.55
C LEU A 151 18.59 0.93 -1.19
N LYS A 152 19.37 0.10 -1.94
CA LYS A 152 20.56 0.55 -2.63
C LYS A 152 20.32 1.71 -3.59
N TYR A 153 19.14 1.77 -4.25
CA TYR A 153 18.80 2.87 -5.15
C TYR A 153 18.59 4.17 -4.37
N PHE A 154 17.94 4.11 -3.20
CA PHE A 154 17.77 5.27 -2.35
C PHE A 154 19.12 5.84 -1.91
N GLN A 155 20.07 4.98 -1.58
CA GLN A 155 21.42 5.38 -1.18
C GLN A 155 22.22 5.96 -2.36
N ASN A 156 22.20 5.29 -3.52
CA ASN A 156 22.97 5.70 -4.70
C ASN A 156 22.45 7.00 -5.32
N LEU A 157 21.14 7.20 -5.32
CA LEU A 157 20.49 8.38 -5.88
C LEU A 157 20.22 9.47 -4.82
N ALA A 158 20.75 9.31 -3.60
CA ALA A 158 20.56 10.22 -2.48
C ALA A 158 19.08 10.56 -2.17
N ILE A 159 18.15 9.62 -2.46
CA ILE A 159 16.73 9.80 -2.21
C ILE A 159 16.50 9.84 -0.71
N ARG A 160 15.72 10.82 -0.26
CA ARG A 160 15.45 11.05 1.18
C ARG A 160 14.00 10.88 1.54
N ASN A 161 13.06 11.03 0.59
CA ASN A 161 11.63 11.05 0.85
C ASN A 161 10.91 10.12 -0.12
N GLU A 162 9.79 9.51 0.31
CA GLU A 162 8.92 8.67 -0.53
C GLU A 162 7.52 9.25 -0.64
N GLY A 163 7.04 9.50 -1.86
CA GLY A 163 5.72 10.04 -2.12
C GLY A 163 4.59 9.01 -1.96
N PHE A 164 4.87 7.75 -2.25
CA PHE A 164 3.87 6.67 -2.20
C PHE A 164 4.46 5.46 -1.49
N ALA A 165 4.18 5.34 -0.21
CA ALA A 165 4.62 4.21 0.57
C ALA A 165 3.57 3.82 1.63
N SER A 166 3.76 2.65 2.20
CA SER A 166 3.13 2.21 3.43
C SER A 166 4.21 1.98 4.48
N PRO A 167 3.89 1.88 5.75
CA PRO A 167 4.88 1.49 6.76
C PRO A 167 5.63 0.19 6.42
N PHE A 168 5.03 -0.69 5.60
CA PHE A 168 5.63 -1.98 5.24
C PHE A 168 6.62 -1.93 4.10
N ASN A 169 6.62 -0.89 3.26
CA ASN A 169 7.52 -0.77 2.11
C ASN A 169 8.31 0.54 2.08
N ALA A 170 8.14 1.44 3.05
CA ALA A 170 8.89 2.70 3.14
C ALA A 170 10.39 2.42 3.35
N ARG A 171 11.19 2.55 2.31
CA ARG A 171 12.65 2.30 2.34
C ARG A 171 13.42 3.42 3.01
N VAL A 172 12.89 4.64 2.97
CA VAL A 172 13.50 5.80 3.62
C VAL A 172 13.65 5.64 5.14
N LEU A 173 12.86 4.77 5.77
CA LEU A 173 12.98 4.45 7.20
C LEU A 173 14.30 3.75 7.55
N HIS A 174 14.96 3.10 6.57
CA HIS A 174 16.26 2.44 6.75
C HIS A 174 17.46 3.34 6.49
N LEU A 175 17.24 4.59 6.11
CA LEU A 175 18.30 5.56 5.91
C LEU A 175 18.83 6.13 7.24
N GLN A 176 20.00 6.72 7.22
CA GLN A 176 20.61 7.39 8.37
C GLN A 176 20.95 8.85 8.05
N PRO A 177 20.29 9.82 8.67
CA PRO A 177 19.06 9.69 9.49
C PRO A 177 17.86 9.18 8.65
N PRO A 178 16.80 8.66 9.26
CA PRO A 178 15.59 8.25 8.54
C PRO A 178 15.00 9.40 7.71
N GLY A 179 14.45 9.07 6.56
CA GLY A 179 13.65 9.98 5.74
C GLY A 179 12.17 9.96 6.12
N VAL A 180 11.35 10.66 5.34
CA VAL A 180 9.90 10.72 5.52
C VAL A 180 9.18 10.07 4.35
N PHE A 181 7.94 9.67 4.57
CA PHE A 181 7.11 9.12 3.49
C PHE A 181 5.67 9.65 3.58
N CYS A 182 5.01 9.70 2.43
CA CYS A 182 3.58 9.91 2.35
C CYS A 182 2.87 8.56 2.24
N SER A 183 1.72 8.44 2.89
CA SER A 183 0.93 7.21 2.88
C SER A 183 -0.53 7.45 2.54
N LEU A 184 -1.25 6.36 2.22
CA LEU A 184 -2.67 6.41 1.92
C LEU A 184 -3.53 6.68 3.18
N CYS A 185 -3.04 6.31 4.36
CA CYS A 185 -3.73 6.47 5.64
C CYS A 185 -2.87 7.28 6.64
N PRO A 186 -2.54 8.56 6.32
CA PRO A 186 -1.53 9.30 7.05
C PRO A 186 -1.85 9.50 8.52
N GLU A 187 -3.11 9.68 8.90
CA GLU A 187 -3.54 9.93 10.28
C GLU A 187 -3.25 8.76 11.23
N VAL A 188 -3.20 7.53 10.71
CA VAL A 188 -2.87 6.32 11.48
C VAL A 188 -1.45 5.82 11.21
N ASP A 189 -0.85 6.22 10.09
CA ASP A 189 0.53 5.87 9.73
C ASP A 189 1.57 6.89 10.25
N ALA A 190 1.11 8.03 10.80
CA ALA A 190 1.99 9.05 11.39
C ALA A 190 2.92 8.47 12.47
N ILE A 191 2.46 7.50 13.27
CA ILE A 191 3.26 6.81 14.28
C ILE A 191 4.48 6.09 13.68
N PHE A 192 4.41 5.73 12.38
CA PHE A 192 5.49 5.09 11.64
C PHE A 192 6.33 6.07 10.82
N GLY A 193 6.04 7.39 10.89
CA GLY A 193 6.78 8.43 10.19
C GLY A 193 6.14 8.92 8.89
N SER A 194 4.87 8.60 8.64
CA SER A 194 4.11 9.21 7.55
C SER A 194 3.86 10.70 7.84
N VAL A 195 4.09 11.55 6.83
CA VAL A 195 3.95 13.01 6.95
C VAL A 195 2.67 13.55 6.30
N GLY A 196 1.88 12.70 5.68
CA GLY A 196 0.65 13.12 5.04
C GLY A 196 0.26 12.24 3.84
N ASN A 197 -0.80 12.63 3.16
CA ASN A 197 -1.11 12.12 1.84
C ASN A 197 -0.29 12.92 0.80
N PHE A 198 0.29 12.23 -0.18
CA PHE A 198 1.17 12.85 -1.18
C PHE A 198 0.56 14.07 -1.85
N PHE A 199 -0.72 13.99 -2.23
CA PHE A 199 -1.41 15.06 -2.97
C PHE A 199 -1.75 16.30 -2.14
N THR A 200 -1.68 16.20 -0.82
CA THR A 200 -1.98 17.31 0.11
C THR A 200 -0.77 17.75 0.93
N THR A 201 0.34 17.05 0.81
CA THR A 201 1.58 17.38 1.51
C THR A 201 2.34 18.48 0.75
N THR A 202 2.81 19.49 1.46
CA THR A 202 3.75 20.50 0.93
C THR A 202 5.13 19.87 0.85
N LEU A 203 5.50 19.37 -0.33
CA LEU A 203 6.73 18.59 -0.51
C LEU A 203 8.00 19.38 -0.18
N GLN A 204 7.97 20.70 -0.38
CA GLN A 204 9.08 21.62 -0.09
C GLN A 204 9.46 21.71 1.40
N ASP A 205 8.53 21.35 2.30
CA ASP A 205 8.78 21.34 3.75
C ASP A 205 9.76 20.22 4.15
N TYR A 206 9.98 19.24 3.26
CA TYR A 206 10.83 18.09 3.48
C TYR A 206 12.02 18.10 2.51
N PRO A 207 13.19 18.59 2.95
CA PRO A 207 14.34 18.73 2.08
C PRO A 207 14.89 17.39 1.60
N GLY A 208 15.40 17.38 0.38
CA GLY A 208 16.00 16.21 -0.28
C GLY A 208 15.19 15.69 -1.44
N ILE A 209 15.75 14.70 -2.12
CA ILE A 209 15.17 14.10 -3.32
C ILE A 209 14.01 13.18 -2.96
N TRP A 210 12.92 13.28 -3.71
CA TRP A 210 11.74 12.46 -3.56
C TRP A 210 11.77 11.25 -4.50
N MET A 211 11.33 10.09 -4.01
CA MET A 211 10.93 8.95 -4.84
C MET A 211 9.41 9.01 -5.03
N VAL A 212 8.97 9.11 -6.27
CA VAL A 212 7.55 9.15 -6.64
C VAL A 212 7.21 7.86 -7.38
N ASN A 213 6.65 6.89 -6.67
CA ASN A 213 6.27 5.57 -7.17
C ASN A 213 4.77 5.33 -6.94
N PRO A 214 3.90 6.02 -7.70
CA PRO A 214 2.45 5.90 -7.54
C PRO A 214 1.95 4.51 -7.97
N PRO A 215 0.77 4.08 -7.50
CA PRO A 215 0.07 2.96 -8.11
C PRO A 215 -0.03 3.14 -9.63
N PHE A 216 0.19 2.05 -10.41
CA PHE A 216 0.18 2.10 -11.86
C PHE A 216 -1.24 2.21 -12.41
N ILE A 217 -1.90 3.31 -12.05
CA ILE A 217 -3.22 3.74 -12.49
C ILE A 217 -3.01 5.10 -13.16
N GLU A 218 -3.39 5.24 -14.43
CA GLU A 218 -3.01 6.38 -15.26
C GLU A 218 -3.38 7.72 -14.63
N THR A 219 -4.59 7.86 -14.12
CA THR A 219 -5.05 9.09 -13.46
C THR A 219 -4.24 9.44 -12.22
N ILE A 220 -3.87 8.44 -11.43
CA ILE A 220 -3.04 8.64 -10.22
C ILE A 220 -1.61 9.00 -10.61
N MET A 221 -1.04 8.30 -11.61
CA MET A 221 0.30 8.61 -12.11
C MET A 221 0.38 10.03 -12.66
N THR A 222 -0.58 10.42 -13.50
CA THR A 222 -0.65 11.79 -14.09
C THR A 222 -0.74 12.86 -13.00
N LYS A 223 -1.66 12.69 -12.04
CA LYS A 223 -1.79 13.60 -10.89
C LYS A 223 -0.51 13.68 -10.06
N ALA A 224 0.17 12.54 -9.86
CA ALA A 224 1.41 12.50 -9.08
C ALA A 224 2.53 13.29 -9.76
N ILE A 225 2.72 13.12 -11.06
CA ILE A 225 3.71 13.87 -11.82
C ILE A 225 3.37 15.36 -11.86
N GLN A 226 2.11 15.73 -12.11
CA GLN A 226 1.66 17.13 -12.07
C GLN A 226 1.92 17.78 -10.71
N HIS A 227 1.59 17.09 -9.61
CA HIS A 227 1.86 17.57 -8.25
C HIS A 227 3.36 17.77 -7.99
N THR A 228 4.20 16.81 -8.42
CA THR A 228 5.66 16.90 -8.31
C THR A 228 6.20 18.11 -9.06
N LEU A 229 5.80 18.29 -10.31
CA LEU A 229 6.21 19.42 -11.15
C LEU A 229 5.76 20.76 -10.55
N ALA A 230 4.52 20.86 -10.09
CA ALA A 230 3.99 22.07 -9.45
C ALA A 230 4.71 22.40 -8.14
N SER A 231 5.17 21.38 -7.42
CA SER A 231 5.95 21.55 -6.18
C SER A 231 7.37 22.02 -6.43
N GLY A 232 7.94 21.83 -7.62
CA GLY A 232 9.31 22.22 -7.95
C GLY A 232 10.39 21.49 -7.14
N VAL A 233 10.08 20.35 -6.55
CA VAL A 233 11.06 19.52 -5.84
C VAL A 233 11.81 18.62 -6.81
N GLU A 234 13.05 18.27 -6.46
CA GLU A 234 13.80 17.25 -7.17
C GLU A 234 13.25 15.87 -6.85
N ALA A 235 12.95 15.07 -7.87
CA ALA A 235 12.36 13.76 -7.70
C ALA A 235 12.79 12.77 -8.78
N TYR A 236 12.88 11.50 -8.38
CA TYR A 236 12.89 10.35 -9.30
C TYR A 236 11.50 9.73 -9.32
N SER A 237 10.98 9.45 -10.50
CA SER A 237 9.69 8.78 -10.67
C SER A 237 9.90 7.37 -11.21
N LEU A 238 9.30 6.38 -10.55
CA LEU A 238 9.25 5.00 -11.04
C LEU A 238 7.88 4.76 -11.68
N LEU A 239 7.87 4.60 -13.00
CA LEU A 239 6.65 4.45 -13.79
C LEU A 239 6.78 3.27 -14.76
N PRO A 240 5.67 2.63 -15.14
CA PRO A 240 5.69 1.62 -16.20
C PRO A 240 6.00 2.27 -17.55
N ALA A 241 6.68 1.55 -18.45
CA ALA A 241 7.01 2.03 -19.79
C ALA A 241 5.79 1.98 -20.73
N TRP A 242 4.74 2.71 -20.39
CA TRP A 242 3.53 2.87 -21.21
C TRP A 242 3.65 4.16 -22.03
N ASP A 243 4.22 4.04 -23.20
CA ASP A 243 4.59 5.22 -24.00
C ASP A 243 3.45 6.19 -24.26
N ASP A 244 2.21 5.72 -24.36
CA ASP A 244 1.02 6.54 -24.60
C ASP A 244 0.45 7.18 -23.33
N ALA A 245 0.89 6.80 -22.13
CA ALA A 245 0.38 7.33 -20.87
C ALA A 245 0.78 8.80 -20.69
N GLU A 246 -0.18 9.65 -20.30
CA GLU A 246 0.04 11.08 -20.07
C GLU A 246 1.16 11.36 -19.06
N ALA A 247 1.22 10.56 -17.98
CA ALA A 247 2.29 10.67 -16.99
C ALA A 247 3.69 10.52 -17.62
N ILE A 248 3.85 9.58 -18.56
CA ILE A 248 5.11 9.35 -19.28
C ILE A 248 5.42 10.53 -20.21
N GLN A 249 4.42 11.07 -20.92
CA GLN A 249 4.61 12.23 -21.79
C GLN A 249 5.02 13.46 -20.96
N LEU A 250 4.42 13.68 -19.80
CA LEU A 250 4.83 14.76 -18.89
C LEU A 250 6.28 14.59 -18.40
N CYS A 251 6.69 13.37 -18.03
CA CYS A 251 8.08 13.11 -17.64
C CYS A 251 9.05 13.36 -18.81
N LYS A 252 8.72 12.94 -20.05
CA LYS A 252 9.54 13.19 -21.23
C LYS A 252 9.66 14.69 -21.58
N ALA A 253 8.62 15.47 -21.29
CA ALA A 253 8.60 16.91 -21.57
C ALA A 253 9.34 17.76 -20.52
N HIS A 254 9.42 17.30 -19.27
CA HIS A 254 9.91 18.10 -18.13
C HIS A 254 11.08 17.46 -17.37
N GLY A 255 11.47 16.26 -17.70
CA GLY A 255 12.50 15.50 -17.03
C GLY A 255 13.42 14.73 -18.00
N GLU A 256 14.32 13.97 -17.44
CA GLU A 256 15.22 13.08 -18.15
C GLU A 256 14.92 11.62 -17.79
N ILE A 257 15.08 10.72 -18.75
CA ILE A 257 15.05 9.29 -18.48
C ILE A 257 16.42 8.91 -17.89
N HIS A 258 16.42 8.55 -16.61
CA HIS A 258 17.62 8.14 -15.91
C HIS A 258 18.04 6.71 -16.28
N GLU A 259 17.07 5.79 -16.28
CA GLU A 259 17.32 4.37 -16.54
C GLU A 259 16.04 3.68 -17.00
N TYR A 260 16.18 2.70 -17.89
CA TYR A 260 15.13 1.73 -18.20
C TYR A 260 15.39 0.44 -17.43
N LEU A 261 14.43 0.05 -16.56
CA LEU A 261 14.48 -1.20 -15.81
C LEU A 261 13.81 -2.30 -16.65
N ALA A 262 14.60 -3.11 -17.33
CA ALA A 262 14.06 -4.20 -18.14
C ALA A 262 13.53 -5.33 -17.26
N ALA A 263 12.46 -5.99 -17.71
CA ALA A 263 11.89 -7.14 -17.02
C ALA A 263 12.94 -8.25 -16.84
N GLY A 264 13.09 -8.73 -15.60
CA GLY A 264 14.05 -9.78 -15.24
C GLY A 264 15.48 -9.33 -14.95
N GLU A 265 15.87 -8.10 -15.29
CA GLU A 265 17.20 -7.56 -14.96
C GLU A 265 17.25 -6.94 -13.56
N TYR A 266 16.14 -6.39 -13.10
CA TYR A 266 16.02 -5.70 -11.83
C TYR A 266 14.98 -6.36 -10.95
N LYS A 267 15.29 -6.41 -9.66
CA LYS A 267 14.39 -6.94 -8.65
C LYS A 267 13.75 -5.79 -7.90
N LEU A 268 12.45 -5.61 -8.09
CA LEU A 268 11.63 -4.83 -7.18
C LEU A 268 11.42 -5.61 -5.88
N VAL A 269 11.14 -4.91 -4.80
CA VAL A 269 10.97 -5.51 -3.47
C VAL A 269 9.60 -5.10 -2.92
N ASN A 270 8.83 -6.06 -2.46
CA ASN A 270 7.58 -5.78 -1.78
C ASN A 270 7.75 -5.69 -0.25
N ALA A 271 6.64 -5.47 0.45
CA ALA A 271 6.59 -5.38 1.91
C ALA A 271 7.08 -6.65 2.64
N ASN A 272 7.01 -7.81 1.99
CA ASN A 272 7.48 -9.09 2.55
C ASN A 272 8.97 -9.37 2.24
N SER A 273 9.67 -8.41 1.65
CA SER A 273 11.05 -8.58 1.14
C SER A 273 11.17 -9.64 0.03
N GLU A 274 10.06 -10.00 -0.60
CA GLU A 274 10.06 -10.82 -1.80
C GLU A 274 10.60 -9.99 -2.97
N SER A 275 11.30 -10.63 -3.89
CA SER A 275 11.81 -9.98 -5.11
C SER A 275 11.05 -10.49 -6.33
N PHE A 276 10.70 -9.57 -7.21
CA PHE A 276 10.04 -9.84 -8.49
C PHE A 276 11.00 -9.60 -9.65
#